data_0e80b682506ffbd8dffb14edea34abe8
#
_entry.id   0e80b682506ffbd8dffb14edea34abe8
#
_cell.length_a   1.000
_cell.length_b   1.000
_cell.length_c   1.000
_cell.angle_alpha   90.00
_cell.angle_beta   90.00
_cell.angle_gamma   90.00
#
_symmetry.space_group_name_H-M   'P 1'
#
loop_
_entity.id
_entity.type
_entity.pdbx_description
1 polymer ?
#
loop_
_entity_poly.entity_id
_entity_poly.type
_entity_poly.pdbx_seq_one_letter_code
_entity_poly.pdbx_strand_id
1 'polypeptide(L)'
;IHYVAPSVWAWRPGRIKTVKKSVDHLLTILPFEKKIFDSHNIKTTFVGHPITEVDLSEYKSDTINKPESSQKEIFLIMPGSRRKEIEMLLPTYLSAVDEMNLKTRFRLVIPTTKNMTKTVKSIIEDYSSNIPIEVIDDEKEKYLCFFNANFAIVTSGTAALELSYFNTLYVTAYRFNPLTYF
;
A
#
# COMPACT_ATOMS: atom_id res chain seq x y z
N ILE A 1 13.79 17.07 -16.26
CA ILE A 1 12.76 16.02 -16.27
C ILE A 1 12.40 15.66 -14.85
N HIS A 2 11.11 15.49 -14.56
CA HIS A 2 10.63 15.04 -13.25
C HIS A 2 9.78 13.76 -13.42
N TYR A 3 10.09 12.74 -12.68
CA TYR A 3 9.37 11.46 -12.69
C TYR A 3 8.45 11.35 -11.48
N VAL A 4 7.22 10.93 -11.71
CA VAL A 4 6.07 10.90 -10.79
C VAL A 4 5.52 12.30 -10.49
N ALA A 5 4.33 12.57 -11.00
CA ALA A 5 3.66 13.84 -10.79
C ALA A 5 3.29 14.05 -9.31
N PRO A 6 3.49 15.26 -8.76
CA PRO A 6 2.95 15.57 -7.45
C PRO A 6 1.42 15.69 -7.53
N SER A 7 0.72 15.14 -6.55
CA SER A 7 -0.76 15.08 -6.51
C SER A 7 -1.43 16.44 -6.23
N VAL A 8 -0.87 17.53 -6.78
CA VAL A 8 -1.36 18.90 -6.60
C VAL A 8 -2.77 19.12 -7.16
N TRP A 9 -3.17 18.31 -8.12
CA TRP A 9 -4.50 18.31 -8.70
C TRP A 9 -5.59 17.86 -7.73
N ALA A 10 -5.26 17.08 -6.71
CA ALA A 10 -6.23 16.56 -5.76
C ALA A 10 -6.67 17.57 -4.69
N TRP A 11 -5.74 18.44 -4.19
CA TRP A 11 -6.03 19.27 -3.01
C TRP A 11 -5.30 20.62 -2.95
N ARG A 12 -4.37 20.88 -3.86
CA ARG A 12 -3.62 22.17 -3.93
C ARG A 12 -3.40 22.63 -5.39
N PRO A 13 -4.47 22.92 -6.15
CA PRO A 13 -4.36 23.24 -7.58
C PRO A 13 -3.46 24.46 -7.87
N GLY A 14 -3.38 25.43 -6.95
CA GLY A 14 -2.47 26.57 -7.09
C GLY A 14 -0.99 26.20 -7.22
N ARG A 15 -0.57 25.03 -6.70
CA ARG A 15 0.82 24.53 -6.81
C ARG A 15 1.19 24.06 -8.21
N ILE A 16 0.22 23.86 -9.12
CA ILE A 16 0.51 23.52 -10.53
C ILE A 16 1.39 24.60 -11.16
N LYS A 17 1.18 25.88 -10.80
CA LYS A 17 2.04 26.97 -11.26
C LYS A 17 3.51 26.83 -10.83
N THR A 18 3.74 26.28 -9.64
CA THR A 18 5.09 25.99 -9.12
C THR A 18 5.71 24.84 -9.92
N VAL A 19 4.96 23.75 -10.17
CA VAL A 19 5.41 22.63 -10.99
C VAL A 19 5.83 23.14 -12.38
N LYS A 20 5.00 23.95 -13.02
CA LYS A 20 5.31 24.55 -14.34
C LYS A 20 6.63 25.32 -14.36
N LYS A 21 6.99 26.00 -13.28
CA LYS A 21 8.24 26.76 -13.21
C LYS A 21 9.48 25.90 -12.91
N SER A 22 9.26 24.72 -12.34
CA SER A 22 10.34 23.88 -11.82
C SER A 22 10.68 22.69 -12.71
N VAL A 23 9.86 22.41 -13.76
CA VAL A 23 9.95 21.17 -14.54
C VAL A 23 9.82 21.49 -16.02
N ASP A 24 10.79 21.04 -16.82
CA ASP A 24 10.74 21.15 -18.30
C ASP A 24 9.90 20.04 -18.92
N HIS A 25 9.88 18.85 -18.30
CA HIS A 25 9.13 17.68 -18.75
C HIS A 25 8.72 16.82 -17.57
N LEU A 26 7.45 16.47 -17.51
CA LEU A 26 6.87 15.66 -16.46
C LEU A 26 6.55 14.25 -16.98
N LEU A 27 7.00 13.21 -16.29
CA LEU A 27 6.63 11.82 -16.56
C LEU A 27 5.59 11.41 -15.51
N THR A 28 4.38 11.08 -15.97
CA THR A 28 3.25 10.72 -15.11
C THR A 28 3.01 9.22 -15.10
N ILE A 29 2.56 8.69 -13.96
CA ILE A 29 2.29 7.27 -13.78
C ILE A 29 0.81 6.93 -13.80
N LEU A 30 -0.07 7.92 -13.71
CA LEU A 30 -1.52 7.74 -13.80
C LEU A 30 -2.04 8.36 -15.11
N PRO A 31 -2.92 7.67 -15.86
CA PRO A 31 -3.30 8.07 -17.21
C PRO A 31 -4.03 9.42 -17.26
N PHE A 32 -4.81 9.76 -16.25
CA PHE A 32 -5.56 11.01 -16.19
C PHE A 32 -4.69 12.25 -15.90
N GLU A 33 -3.52 12.07 -15.27
CA GLU A 33 -2.61 13.15 -14.88
C GLU A 33 -2.08 13.89 -16.10
N LYS A 34 -1.77 13.17 -17.19
CA LYS A 34 -1.31 13.78 -18.43
C LYS A 34 -2.25 14.87 -18.91
N LYS A 35 -3.56 14.59 -18.97
CA LYS A 35 -4.58 15.55 -19.40
C LYS A 35 -4.61 16.80 -18.50
N ILE A 36 -4.46 16.61 -17.20
CA ILE A 36 -4.46 17.71 -16.22
C ILE A 36 -3.25 18.63 -16.43
N PHE A 37 -2.05 18.07 -16.53
CA PHE A 37 -0.83 18.88 -16.65
C PHE A 37 -0.68 19.51 -18.04
N ASP A 38 -1.07 18.82 -19.10
CA ASP A 38 -1.09 19.39 -20.47
C ASP A 38 -2.03 20.61 -20.55
N SER A 39 -3.20 20.60 -19.88
CA SER A 39 -4.11 21.74 -19.84
C SER A 39 -3.53 22.99 -19.18
N HIS A 40 -2.45 22.82 -18.40
CA HIS A 40 -1.69 23.90 -17.79
C HIS A 40 -0.40 24.24 -18.55
N ASN A 41 -0.26 23.74 -19.79
CA ASN A 41 0.93 23.92 -20.64
C ASN A 41 2.22 23.40 -19.95
N ILE A 42 2.15 22.23 -19.33
CA ILE A 42 3.29 21.48 -18.81
C ILE A 42 3.49 20.29 -19.74
N LYS A 43 4.66 20.21 -20.39
CA LYS A 43 4.98 19.08 -21.27
C LYS A 43 4.98 17.78 -20.47
N THR A 44 4.08 16.85 -20.82
CA THR A 44 3.82 15.66 -20.01
C THR A 44 3.78 14.40 -20.87
N THR A 45 4.43 13.34 -20.39
CA THR A 45 4.34 12.00 -20.99
C THR A 45 3.82 11.03 -19.94
N PHE A 46 2.77 10.30 -20.27
CA PHE A 46 2.33 9.16 -19.47
C PHE A 46 3.23 7.96 -19.77
N VAL A 47 3.85 7.41 -18.71
CA VAL A 47 4.81 6.29 -18.80
C VAL A 47 4.31 5.00 -18.15
N GLY A 48 3.16 5.03 -17.47
CA GLY A 48 2.63 3.90 -16.73
C GLY A 48 3.15 3.79 -15.31
N HIS A 49 2.47 2.99 -14.50
CA HIS A 49 2.89 2.72 -13.12
C HIS A 49 3.82 1.51 -13.09
N PRO A 50 4.97 1.56 -12.37
CA PRO A 50 5.95 0.46 -12.33
C PRO A 50 5.37 -0.89 -11.92
N ILE A 51 4.28 -0.90 -11.14
CA ILE A 51 3.62 -2.14 -10.73
C ILE A 51 3.15 -2.99 -11.92
N THR A 52 2.86 -2.36 -13.06
CA THR A 52 2.41 -3.08 -14.28
C THR A 52 3.53 -3.86 -14.97
N GLU A 53 4.78 -3.66 -14.55
CA GLU A 53 5.94 -4.41 -15.03
C GLU A 53 6.16 -5.71 -14.22
N VAL A 54 5.46 -5.88 -13.10
CA VAL A 54 5.50 -7.11 -12.31
C VAL A 54 4.83 -8.23 -13.07
N ASP A 55 5.57 -9.29 -13.39
CA ASP A 55 5.02 -10.47 -14.05
C ASP A 55 4.26 -11.35 -13.05
N LEU A 56 2.94 -11.29 -13.09
CA LEU A 56 2.08 -12.10 -12.22
C LEU A 56 2.20 -13.61 -12.47
N SER A 57 2.74 -14.04 -13.63
CA SER A 57 2.90 -15.45 -13.93
C SER A 57 3.95 -16.13 -13.04
N GLU A 58 4.95 -15.36 -12.57
CA GLU A 58 5.96 -15.85 -11.62
C GLU A 58 5.37 -16.31 -10.28
N TYR A 59 4.23 -15.72 -9.89
CA TYR A 59 3.57 -16.00 -8.60
C TYR A 59 2.50 -17.08 -8.69
N LYS A 60 2.05 -17.46 -9.90
CA LYS A 60 1.06 -18.51 -10.10
C LYS A 60 1.60 -19.90 -9.82
N SER A 61 2.85 -20.17 -10.16
CA SER A 61 3.47 -21.49 -10.01
C SER A 61 3.69 -21.89 -8.55
N ASP A 62 3.93 -20.94 -7.67
CA ASP A 62 4.19 -21.19 -6.25
C ASP A 62 2.90 -21.53 -5.46
N THR A 63 1.73 -21.28 -6.06
CA THR A 63 0.41 -21.62 -5.49
C THR A 63 0.02 -23.08 -5.70
N ILE A 64 0.54 -23.74 -6.73
CA ILE A 64 0.11 -25.09 -7.18
C ILE A 64 0.57 -26.20 -6.22
N ASN A 65 1.58 -25.95 -5.40
CA ASN A 65 2.21 -26.97 -4.55
C ASN A 65 1.74 -26.95 -3.07
N LYS A 66 0.66 -26.25 -2.74
CA LYS A 66 0.17 -26.19 -1.35
C LYS A 66 -1.04 -27.12 -1.19
N PRO A 67 -1.03 -28.07 -0.22
CA PRO A 67 -2.17 -28.93 0.03
C PRO A 67 -3.40 -28.10 0.43
N GLU A 68 -4.51 -28.31 -0.25
CA GLU A 68 -5.78 -27.57 -0.10
C GLU A 68 -6.36 -27.58 1.33
N SER A 69 -5.97 -28.52 2.16
CA SER A 69 -6.67 -28.83 3.42
C SER A 69 -6.10 -28.17 4.69
N SER A 70 -5.01 -27.40 4.61
CA SER A 70 -4.31 -26.93 5.84
C SER A 70 -3.95 -25.44 5.89
N GLN A 71 -4.32 -24.62 4.91
CA GLN A 71 -3.88 -23.23 4.89
C GLN A 71 -5.03 -22.26 5.16
N LYS A 72 -4.88 -21.55 6.29
CA LYS A 72 -5.71 -20.36 6.56
C LYS A 72 -5.57 -19.37 5.41
N GLU A 73 -6.68 -18.75 5.05
CA GLU A 73 -6.72 -17.60 4.14
C GLU A 73 -5.81 -16.48 4.65
N ILE A 74 -5.22 -15.71 3.76
CA ILE A 74 -4.31 -14.61 4.12
C ILE A 74 -5.10 -13.32 4.24
N PHE A 75 -4.92 -12.64 5.39
CA PHE A 75 -5.38 -11.28 5.62
C PHE A 75 -4.18 -10.35 5.77
N LEU A 76 -4.06 -9.37 4.89
CA LEU A 76 -2.98 -8.39 4.91
C LEU A 76 -3.36 -7.17 5.77
N ILE A 77 -2.40 -6.72 6.56
CA ILE A 77 -2.51 -5.51 7.38
C ILE A 77 -1.43 -4.52 6.89
N MET A 78 -1.85 -3.44 6.23
CA MET A 78 -0.95 -2.51 5.55
C MET A 78 -1.13 -1.07 6.07
N PRO A 79 -0.51 -0.72 7.21
CA PRO A 79 -0.68 0.58 7.87
C PRO A 79 0.06 1.74 7.20
N GLY A 80 0.76 1.48 6.11
CA GLY A 80 1.56 2.47 5.38
C GLY A 80 3.05 2.16 5.42
N SER A 81 3.84 3.04 4.79
CA SER A 81 5.30 2.90 4.67
C SER A 81 6.10 3.92 5.48
N ARG A 82 5.43 4.92 6.06
CA ARG A 82 6.09 5.97 6.86
C ARG A 82 5.91 5.69 8.35
N ARG A 83 6.98 5.92 9.14
CA ARG A 83 6.96 5.69 10.59
C ARG A 83 5.72 6.26 11.27
N LYS A 84 5.39 7.54 11.05
CA LYS A 84 4.23 8.18 11.67
C LYS A 84 2.88 7.57 11.28
N GLU A 85 2.76 7.09 10.04
CA GLU A 85 1.56 6.38 9.59
C GLU A 85 1.44 5.05 10.32
N ILE A 86 2.52 4.27 10.37
CA ILE A 86 2.57 2.97 11.06
C ILE A 86 2.24 3.13 12.55
N GLU A 87 2.90 4.06 13.24
CA GLU A 87 2.68 4.34 14.68
C GLU A 87 1.23 4.75 14.98
N MET A 88 0.59 5.46 14.06
CA MET A 88 -0.79 5.92 14.22
C MET A 88 -1.84 4.86 13.85
N LEU A 89 -1.61 4.13 12.76
CA LEU A 89 -2.63 3.27 12.16
C LEU A 89 -2.54 1.82 12.63
N LEU A 90 -1.32 1.29 12.81
CA LEU A 90 -1.14 -0.11 13.15
C LEU A 90 -1.85 -0.53 14.44
N PRO A 91 -1.78 0.22 15.56
CA PRO A 91 -2.53 -0.14 16.76
C PRO A 91 -4.04 -0.20 16.53
N THR A 92 -4.59 0.71 15.71
CA THR A 92 -6.01 0.72 15.35
C THR A 92 -6.40 -0.50 14.51
N TYR A 93 -5.54 -0.89 13.56
CA TYR A 93 -5.78 -2.07 12.72
C TYR A 93 -5.68 -3.36 13.52
N LEU A 94 -4.72 -3.44 14.46
CA LEU A 94 -4.59 -4.58 15.36
C LEU A 94 -5.83 -4.73 16.26
N SER A 95 -6.36 -3.62 16.80
CA SER A 95 -7.58 -3.62 17.58
C SER A 95 -8.79 -4.13 16.77
N ALA A 96 -8.95 -3.66 15.54
CA ALA A 96 -10.03 -4.13 14.67
C ALA A 96 -9.92 -5.63 14.34
N VAL A 97 -8.70 -6.09 14.04
CA VAL A 97 -8.40 -7.50 13.75
C VAL A 97 -8.70 -8.41 14.95
N ASP A 98 -8.37 -7.95 16.17
CA ASP A 98 -8.61 -8.70 17.39
C ASP A 98 -10.10 -8.73 17.75
N GLU A 99 -10.79 -7.59 17.67
CA GLU A 99 -12.23 -7.47 17.92
C GLU A 99 -13.05 -8.36 16.95
N MET A 100 -12.66 -8.41 15.69
CA MET A 100 -13.27 -9.29 14.68
C MET A 100 -12.83 -10.75 14.78
N ASN A 101 -11.91 -11.08 15.70
CA ASN A 101 -11.33 -12.41 15.89
C ASN A 101 -10.77 -13.05 14.60
N LEU A 102 -10.18 -12.25 13.73
CA LEU A 102 -9.67 -12.69 12.41
C LEU A 102 -8.55 -13.73 12.51
N LYS A 103 -7.79 -13.75 13.61
CA LYS A 103 -6.71 -14.73 13.87
C LYS A 103 -7.17 -16.20 13.85
N THR A 104 -8.44 -16.46 14.09
CA THR A 104 -8.98 -17.83 14.07
C THR A 104 -9.17 -18.33 12.65
N ARG A 105 -9.53 -17.45 11.73
CA ARG A 105 -9.81 -17.75 10.32
C ARG A 105 -8.61 -17.53 9.42
N PHE A 106 -7.88 -16.43 9.65
CA PHE A 106 -6.84 -15.97 8.75
C PHE A 106 -5.43 -16.17 9.32
N ARG A 107 -4.47 -16.33 8.42
CA ARG A 107 -3.05 -16.03 8.64
C ARG A 107 -2.89 -14.52 8.46
N LEU A 108 -2.43 -13.83 9.49
CA LEU A 108 -2.28 -12.38 9.50
C LEU A 108 -0.86 -12.01 9.09
N VAL A 109 -0.73 -11.16 8.07
CA VAL A 109 0.56 -10.77 7.50
C VAL A 109 0.66 -9.26 7.39
N ILE A 110 1.78 -8.71 7.84
CA ILE A 110 2.15 -7.30 7.66
C ILE A 110 3.33 -7.20 6.71
N PRO A 111 3.10 -6.92 5.42
CA PRO A 111 4.17 -6.55 4.51
C PRO A 111 4.67 -5.14 4.88
N THR A 112 5.98 -5.00 5.02
CA THR A 112 6.62 -3.73 5.37
C THR A 112 7.91 -3.52 4.61
N THR A 113 8.59 -2.41 4.83
CA THR A 113 9.92 -2.16 4.27
C THR A 113 11.00 -2.49 5.32
N LYS A 114 12.18 -2.92 4.89
CA LYS A 114 13.30 -3.30 5.78
C LYS A 114 13.60 -2.28 6.88
N ASN A 115 13.49 -0.99 6.56
CA ASN A 115 13.74 0.09 7.53
C ASN A 115 12.59 0.28 8.54
N MET A 116 11.41 -0.30 8.31
CA MET A 116 10.25 -0.22 9.21
C MET A 116 10.01 -1.51 10.00
N THR A 117 10.66 -2.62 9.66
CA THR A 117 10.49 -3.92 10.31
C THR A 117 10.60 -3.86 11.82
N LYS A 118 11.62 -3.18 12.35
CA LYS A 118 11.80 -3.01 13.81
C LYS A 118 10.65 -2.23 14.44
N THR A 119 10.19 -1.16 13.81
CA THR A 119 9.08 -0.35 14.32
C THR A 119 7.79 -1.16 14.35
N VAL A 120 7.50 -1.91 13.29
CA VAL A 120 6.31 -2.77 13.20
C VAL A 120 6.34 -3.84 14.29
N LYS A 121 7.45 -4.56 14.44
CA LYS A 121 7.61 -5.61 15.47
C LYS A 121 7.44 -5.06 16.89
N SER A 122 8.06 -3.91 17.20
CA SER A 122 7.88 -3.27 18.52
C SER A 122 6.42 -2.94 18.81
N ILE A 123 5.67 -2.41 17.85
CA ILE A 123 4.25 -2.10 18.05
C ILE A 123 3.41 -3.36 18.26
N ILE A 124 3.74 -4.46 17.56
CA ILE A 124 3.05 -5.75 17.76
C ILE A 124 3.35 -6.31 19.16
N GLU A 125 4.60 -6.23 19.60
CA GLU A 125 5.04 -6.68 20.94
C GLU A 125 4.37 -5.87 22.05
N ASP A 126 4.25 -4.57 21.89
CA ASP A 126 3.59 -3.66 22.83
C ASP A 126 2.06 -3.85 22.84
N TYR A 127 1.50 -4.40 21.78
CA TYR A 127 0.09 -4.71 21.69
C TYR A 127 -0.22 -5.98 22.49
N SER A 128 -0.91 -5.84 23.61
CA SER A 128 -1.06 -6.88 24.66
C SER A 128 -1.88 -8.12 24.27
N SER A 129 -2.34 -8.25 23.03
CA SER A 129 -3.01 -9.47 22.57
C SER A 129 -2.00 -10.40 21.88
N ASN A 130 -2.04 -11.70 22.25
CA ASN A 130 -1.26 -12.75 21.61
C ASN A 130 -1.81 -13.06 20.19
N ILE A 131 -1.74 -12.09 19.29
CA ILE A 131 -2.12 -12.27 17.88
C ILE A 131 -0.89 -12.76 17.14
N PRO A 132 -0.89 -13.96 16.56
CA PRO A 132 0.20 -14.43 15.73
C PRO A 132 0.20 -13.66 14.39
N ILE A 133 1.14 -12.72 14.25
CA ILE A 133 1.29 -11.90 13.05
C ILE A 133 2.67 -12.13 12.45
N GLU A 134 2.70 -12.39 11.17
CA GLU A 134 3.91 -12.51 10.39
C GLU A 134 4.29 -11.15 9.79
N VAL A 135 5.54 -10.76 9.95
CA VAL A 135 6.08 -9.52 9.37
C VAL A 135 7.03 -9.86 8.24
N ILE A 136 6.74 -9.39 7.02
CA ILE A 136 7.50 -9.66 5.82
C ILE A 136 8.11 -8.36 5.30
N ASP A 137 9.41 -8.39 4.96
CA ASP A 137 10.14 -7.23 4.42
C ASP A 137 10.95 -7.57 3.14
N ASP A 138 10.79 -8.78 2.63
CA ASP A 138 11.29 -9.19 1.33
C ASP A 138 10.26 -8.87 0.23
N GLU A 139 10.72 -8.35 -0.91
CA GLU A 139 9.84 -7.90 -1.99
C GLU A 139 9.14 -9.06 -2.71
N LYS A 140 9.85 -10.17 -2.93
CA LYS A 140 9.28 -11.35 -3.58
C LYS A 140 8.23 -12.00 -2.68
N GLU A 141 8.52 -12.14 -1.38
CA GLU A 141 7.56 -12.66 -0.41
C GLU A 141 6.33 -11.75 -0.28
N LYS A 142 6.53 -10.42 -0.31
CA LYS A 142 5.44 -9.45 -0.33
C LYS A 142 4.49 -9.70 -1.50
N TYR A 143 4.99 -9.84 -2.71
CA TYR A 143 4.17 -10.06 -3.89
C TYR A 143 3.51 -11.45 -3.89
N LEU A 144 4.19 -12.47 -3.38
CA LEU A 144 3.57 -13.78 -3.14
C LEU A 144 2.39 -13.67 -2.16
N CYS A 145 2.53 -12.89 -1.09
CA CYS A 145 1.44 -12.64 -0.17
C CYS A 145 0.29 -11.86 -0.82
N PHE A 146 0.57 -10.85 -1.65
CA PHE A 146 -0.47 -10.12 -2.37
C PHE A 146 -1.25 -11.03 -3.32
N PHE A 147 -0.54 -11.86 -4.09
CA PHE A 147 -1.14 -12.81 -5.03
C PHE A 147 -2.05 -13.84 -4.33
N ASN A 148 -1.68 -14.28 -3.13
CA ASN A 148 -2.41 -15.30 -2.36
C ASN A 148 -3.37 -14.71 -1.30
N ALA A 149 -3.42 -13.39 -1.14
CA ALA A 149 -4.26 -12.77 -0.13
C ALA A 149 -5.73 -12.74 -0.56
N ASN A 150 -6.60 -13.05 0.40
CA ASN A 150 -8.04 -13.00 0.20
C ASN A 150 -8.57 -11.60 0.54
N PHE A 151 -8.04 -11.00 1.60
CA PHE A 151 -8.48 -9.70 2.10
C PHE A 151 -7.32 -8.85 2.62
N ALA A 152 -7.52 -7.53 2.60
CA ALA A 152 -6.57 -6.61 3.21
C ALA A 152 -7.27 -5.42 3.88
N ILE A 153 -6.66 -4.90 4.94
CA ILE A 153 -6.87 -3.54 5.41
C ILE A 153 -5.64 -2.69 5.03
N VAL A 154 -5.85 -1.60 4.34
CA VAL A 154 -4.77 -0.80 3.77
C VAL A 154 -4.99 0.68 3.99
N THR A 155 -3.91 1.42 4.23
CA THR A 155 -3.96 2.89 4.17
C THR A 155 -4.06 3.37 2.72
N SER A 156 -4.61 4.55 2.52
CA SER A 156 -4.69 5.16 1.19
C SER A 156 -3.29 5.44 0.62
N GLY A 157 -3.06 5.10 -0.65
CA GLY A 157 -1.80 5.35 -1.34
C GLY A 157 -1.45 4.28 -2.38
N THR A 158 -0.16 4.18 -2.69
CA THR A 158 0.39 3.22 -3.67
C THR A 158 0.09 1.76 -3.32
N ALA A 159 0.05 1.43 -2.04
CA ALA A 159 -0.27 0.07 -1.59
C ALA A 159 -1.66 -0.41 -2.03
N ALA A 160 -2.65 0.48 -2.09
CA ALA A 160 -3.98 0.15 -2.60
C ALA A 160 -3.95 -0.14 -4.12
N LEU A 161 -3.11 0.57 -4.89
CA LEU A 161 -2.90 0.28 -6.31
C LEU A 161 -2.22 -1.07 -6.52
N GLU A 162 -1.21 -1.38 -5.69
CA GLU A 162 -0.55 -2.69 -5.72
C GLU A 162 -1.57 -3.81 -5.48
N LEU A 163 -2.37 -3.72 -4.42
CA LEU A 163 -3.42 -4.71 -4.13
C LEU A 163 -4.45 -4.84 -5.27
N SER A 164 -4.84 -3.72 -5.89
CA SER A 164 -5.73 -3.73 -7.06
C SER A 164 -5.12 -4.48 -8.24
N TYR A 165 -3.82 -4.33 -8.48
CA TYR A 165 -3.11 -5.03 -9.54
C TYR A 165 -3.09 -6.55 -9.32
N PHE A 166 -3.00 -6.98 -8.06
CA PHE A 166 -3.06 -8.39 -7.66
C PHE A 166 -4.49 -8.94 -7.50
N ASN A 167 -5.54 -8.14 -7.76
CA ASN A 167 -6.94 -8.49 -7.55
C ASN A 167 -7.29 -8.88 -6.10
N THR A 168 -6.53 -8.42 -5.12
CA THR A 168 -6.81 -8.64 -3.70
C THR A 168 -7.97 -7.74 -3.26
N LEU A 169 -8.96 -8.30 -2.58
CA LEU A 169 -10.04 -7.50 -1.97
C LEU A 169 -9.51 -6.71 -0.77
N TYR A 170 -9.82 -5.43 -0.70
CA TYR A 170 -9.35 -4.62 0.42
C TYR A 170 -10.33 -3.54 0.85
N VAL A 171 -10.18 -3.11 2.09
CA VAL A 171 -10.80 -1.91 2.64
C VAL A 171 -9.72 -0.87 2.91
N THR A 172 -9.98 0.36 2.46
CA THR A 172 -9.09 1.48 2.76
C THR A 172 -9.54 2.15 4.05
N ALA A 173 -8.63 2.25 5.02
CA ALA A 173 -8.87 2.94 6.27
C ALA A 173 -7.75 3.95 6.56
N TYR A 174 -8.11 5.11 7.07
CA TYR A 174 -7.17 6.17 7.41
C TYR A 174 -7.65 6.95 8.62
N ARG A 175 -6.70 7.38 9.45
CA ARG A 175 -6.98 8.27 10.57
C ARG A 175 -6.25 9.59 10.36
N PHE A 176 -6.99 10.69 10.31
CA PHE A 176 -6.42 12.02 10.21
C PHE A 176 -5.98 12.52 11.57
N ASN A 177 -4.85 13.23 11.59
CA ASN A 177 -4.51 14.01 12.76
C ASN A 177 -5.54 15.17 12.89
N PRO A 178 -6.12 15.43 14.07
CA PRO A 178 -7.08 16.53 14.28
C PRO A 178 -6.60 17.88 13.75
N LEU A 179 -5.29 18.16 13.82
CA LEU A 179 -4.68 19.39 13.28
C LEU A 179 -4.67 19.49 11.75
N THR A 180 -4.98 18.43 11.04
CA THR A 180 -5.01 18.42 9.56
C THR A 180 -6.42 18.74 9.03
N TYR A 181 -7.41 18.82 9.91
CA TYR A 181 -8.82 19.08 9.58
C TYR A 181 -9.16 20.58 9.47
N PHE A 182 -8.20 21.47 9.82
CA PHE A 182 -8.39 22.93 9.78
C PHE A 182 -7.49 23.61 8.76
#